data_32b52644cbfaba3bef3d334c8b24db1d
#
_entry.id   32b52644cbfaba3bef3d334c8b24db1d
#
_cell.length_a   1.000
_cell.length_b   1.000
_cell.length_c   1.000
_cell.angle_alpha   90.00
_cell.angle_beta   90.00
_cell.angle_gamma   90.00
#
_symmetry.space_group_name_H-M   'P 1'
#
loop_
_entity.id
_entity.type
_entity.pdbx_description
1 polymer ?
#
loop_
_entity_poly.entity_id
_entity_poly.type
_entity_poly.pdbx_seq_one_letter_code
_entity_poly.pdbx_strand_id
1 'polypeptide(L)'
;MENRERYKRLIMFLASAVIIAIETLLFAYIWYKFYAHKEVIGRRFDRGNQVVIGLYVLMIYFFYKIYGGFKVGYLRVFEVIYSQILSVCCVNFITYLQLCLIGRWRLGEHLTPMLAMTGIDLVIVVIWVVGMRYVYTRLYPPRQMLMIYGGRNPGDLRNKFETREDKYAIKEMASLSLGLDVIKEKINGYKAVVIGDIPSHERNLLLKYCFEKDIRCYSIPKLSDIMLRNADDIHLFDTTLLLSRNLRLTAEQLFFKRIVDIIFSLAGLVIASPFMILIALAIKLYDGGPVFYKQPRLTKDKQIFMILKIRSMQMDSEVKGAQLAKKEDDRITPVGKLIRRIHFDELPQIFNILKGDMSLVGPRPERPEIAALYSERIPEFDYRLKVKAGLTGYAQVYGKYNTTPYDKLKLDLTYIETYSLKLDLKLLMLTFKILFQKENTEGVEAWQKTAGQEKNEEND
;
A
#
# COMPACT_ATOMS: atom_id res chain seq x y z
N MET A 1 1.02 -33.76 -5.72
CA MET A 1 1.00 -32.32 -5.33
C MET A 1 0.57 -31.40 -6.45
N GLU A 2 0.85 -31.69 -7.70
CA GLU A 2 0.48 -30.88 -8.88
C GLU A 2 -1.03 -30.60 -9.00
N ASN A 3 -1.85 -31.60 -8.77
CA ASN A 3 -3.30 -31.48 -8.84
C ASN A 3 -3.87 -30.47 -7.80
N ARG A 4 -3.24 -30.31 -6.63
CA ARG A 4 -3.73 -29.39 -5.59
C ARG A 4 -3.46 -27.92 -5.93
N GLU A 5 -2.37 -27.60 -6.63
CA GLU A 5 -2.09 -26.22 -7.06
C GLU A 5 -3.08 -25.73 -8.12
N ARG A 6 -3.58 -26.61 -8.97
CA ARG A 6 -4.59 -26.30 -9.99
C ARG A 6 -5.88 -25.81 -9.36
N TYR A 7 -6.30 -26.40 -8.24
CA TYR A 7 -7.53 -26.03 -7.53
C TYR A 7 -7.34 -24.91 -6.47
N LYS A 8 -6.14 -24.39 -6.30
CA LYS A 8 -5.84 -23.38 -5.28
C LYS A 8 -6.75 -22.15 -5.38
N ARG A 9 -6.97 -21.63 -6.60
CA ARG A 9 -7.84 -20.46 -6.81
C ARG A 9 -9.29 -20.76 -6.39
N LEU A 10 -9.79 -21.92 -6.73
CA LEU A 10 -11.15 -22.36 -6.40
C LEU A 10 -11.32 -22.52 -4.88
N ILE A 11 -10.38 -23.18 -4.21
CA ILE A 11 -10.40 -23.37 -2.75
C ILE A 11 -10.40 -22.00 -2.03
N MET A 12 -9.55 -21.08 -2.47
CA MET A 12 -9.49 -19.73 -1.86
C MET A 12 -10.75 -18.92 -2.17
N PHE A 13 -11.36 -19.09 -3.33
CA PHE A 13 -12.64 -18.47 -3.66
C PHE A 13 -13.76 -19.00 -2.78
N LEU A 14 -13.90 -20.32 -2.63
CA LEU A 14 -14.89 -20.94 -1.76
C LEU A 14 -14.71 -20.52 -0.30
N ALA A 15 -13.47 -20.52 0.18
CA ALA A 15 -13.17 -20.03 1.53
C ALA A 15 -13.60 -18.56 1.72
N SER A 16 -13.34 -17.71 0.71
CA SER A 16 -13.78 -16.30 0.74
C SER A 16 -15.31 -16.17 0.74
N ALA A 17 -15.99 -17.03 0.00
CA ALA A 17 -17.45 -17.04 -0.02
C ALA A 17 -18.04 -17.46 1.33
N VAL A 18 -17.40 -18.40 2.04
CA VAL A 18 -17.84 -18.85 3.38
C VAL A 18 -17.83 -17.71 4.39
N ILE A 19 -16.74 -16.93 4.48
CA ILE A 19 -16.68 -15.82 5.45
C ILE A 19 -17.72 -14.74 5.13
N ILE A 20 -17.90 -14.38 3.85
CA ILE A 20 -18.94 -13.43 3.45
C ILE A 20 -20.32 -13.96 3.83
N ALA A 21 -20.59 -15.26 3.61
CA ALA A 21 -21.87 -15.86 3.98
C ALA A 21 -22.12 -15.79 5.47
N ILE A 22 -21.12 -16.11 6.30
CA ILE A 22 -21.24 -16.07 7.76
C ILE A 22 -21.58 -14.64 8.24
N GLU A 23 -20.83 -13.63 7.79
CA GLU A 23 -21.06 -12.23 8.18
C GLU A 23 -22.41 -11.71 7.66
N THR A 24 -22.78 -12.11 6.44
CA THR A 24 -24.09 -11.76 5.88
C THR A 24 -25.24 -12.37 6.65
N LEU A 25 -25.13 -13.64 7.06
CA LEU A 25 -26.14 -14.31 7.86
C LEU A 25 -26.27 -13.67 9.26
N LEU A 26 -25.16 -13.29 9.87
CA LEU A 26 -25.16 -12.56 11.12
C LEU A 26 -25.84 -11.19 10.96
N PHE A 27 -25.48 -10.43 9.91
CA PHE A 27 -26.15 -9.16 9.63
C PHE A 27 -27.65 -9.34 9.37
N ALA A 28 -28.04 -10.34 8.55
CA ALA A 28 -29.45 -10.62 8.28
C ALA A 28 -30.23 -10.97 9.57
N TYR A 29 -29.63 -11.78 10.45
CA TYR A 29 -30.24 -12.09 11.76
C TYR A 29 -30.46 -10.83 12.60
N ILE A 30 -29.43 -9.97 12.74
CA ILE A 30 -29.51 -8.70 13.49
C ILE A 30 -30.52 -7.76 12.83
N TRP A 31 -30.50 -7.67 11.49
CA TRP A 31 -31.46 -6.88 10.73
C TRP A 31 -32.90 -7.28 11.04
N TYR A 32 -33.26 -8.56 10.86
CA TYR A 32 -34.62 -9.02 11.10
C TYR A 32 -35.04 -8.96 12.56
N LYS A 33 -34.12 -9.18 13.51
CA LYS A 33 -34.43 -9.18 14.94
C LYS A 33 -34.61 -7.78 15.55
N PHE A 34 -33.83 -6.81 15.10
CA PHE A 34 -33.74 -5.50 15.78
C PHE A 34 -34.15 -4.30 14.91
N TYR A 35 -34.04 -4.38 13.60
CA TYR A 35 -34.23 -3.23 12.74
C TYR A 35 -35.45 -3.33 11.79
N ALA A 36 -35.78 -4.49 11.27
CA ALA A 36 -36.84 -4.69 10.26
C ALA A 36 -38.27 -4.49 10.78
N HIS A 37 -38.43 -4.01 12.00
CA HIS A 37 -39.75 -3.81 12.63
C HIS A 37 -40.33 -2.44 12.27
N LYS A 38 -41.66 -2.41 12.12
CA LYS A 38 -42.40 -1.17 11.81
C LYS A 38 -42.18 -0.09 12.87
N GLU A 39 -42.03 -0.49 14.14
CA GLU A 39 -41.81 0.42 15.26
C GLU A 39 -40.44 1.12 15.17
N VAL A 40 -39.44 0.48 14.55
CA VAL A 40 -38.08 1.01 14.41
C VAL A 40 -37.90 1.80 13.13
N ILE A 41 -38.38 1.30 11.98
CA ILE A 41 -38.24 1.97 10.67
C ILE A 41 -39.43 2.87 10.31
N GLY A 42 -40.51 2.79 11.09
CA GLY A 42 -41.73 3.60 10.87
C GLY A 42 -42.63 3.10 9.75
N ARG A 43 -42.28 2.04 9.02
CA ARG A 43 -43.05 1.40 7.95
C ARG A 43 -42.63 -0.04 7.68
N ARG A 44 -43.52 -0.85 7.06
CA ARG A 44 -43.11 -2.15 6.51
C ARG A 44 -42.12 -1.99 5.38
N PHE A 45 -41.04 -2.76 5.41
CA PHE A 45 -39.93 -2.67 4.47
C PHE A 45 -39.75 -3.99 3.70
N ASP A 46 -40.85 -4.60 3.25
CA ASP A 46 -40.89 -5.99 2.73
C ASP A 46 -39.87 -6.28 1.64
N ARG A 47 -39.90 -5.55 0.52
CA ARG A 47 -38.90 -5.68 -0.56
C ARG A 47 -37.56 -5.01 -0.25
N GLY A 48 -37.55 -4.02 0.61
CA GLY A 48 -36.35 -3.30 1.00
C GLY A 48 -35.40 -4.14 1.85
N ASN A 49 -35.89 -5.16 2.58
CA ASN A 49 -35.07 -6.05 3.40
C ASN A 49 -33.98 -6.74 2.54
N GLN A 50 -34.35 -7.26 1.37
CA GLN A 50 -33.40 -7.92 0.47
C GLN A 50 -32.37 -6.94 -0.09
N VAL A 51 -32.79 -5.70 -0.39
CA VAL A 51 -31.89 -4.65 -0.89
C VAL A 51 -30.86 -4.27 0.16
N VAL A 52 -31.25 -4.11 1.43
CA VAL A 52 -30.33 -3.78 2.53
C VAL A 52 -29.32 -4.90 2.73
N ILE A 53 -29.77 -6.16 2.76
CA ILE A 53 -28.86 -7.30 2.90
C ILE A 53 -27.95 -7.43 1.68
N GLY A 54 -28.48 -7.28 0.46
CA GLY A 54 -27.69 -7.31 -0.77
C GLY A 54 -26.62 -6.21 -0.80
N LEU A 55 -26.96 -5.01 -0.35
CA LEU A 55 -26.00 -3.89 -0.26
C LEU A 55 -24.89 -4.17 0.76
N TYR A 56 -25.24 -4.79 1.90
CA TYR A 56 -24.23 -5.24 2.88
C TYR A 56 -23.25 -6.23 2.26
N VAL A 57 -23.73 -7.25 1.53
CA VAL A 57 -22.89 -8.23 0.81
C VAL A 57 -21.95 -7.55 -0.17
N LEU A 58 -22.46 -6.61 -0.96
CA LEU A 58 -21.64 -5.87 -1.92
C LEU A 58 -20.56 -5.03 -1.23
N MET A 59 -20.89 -4.36 -0.14
CA MET A 59 -19.94 -3.56 0.62
C MET A 59 -18.86 -4.43 1.26
N ILE A 60 -19.21 -5.51 1.96
CA ILE A 60 -18.22 -6.38 2.62
C ILE A 60 -17.28 -7.03 1.59
N TYR A 61 -17.82 -7.49 0.44
CA TYR A 61 -17.00 -7.99 -0.66
C TYR A 61 -16.03 -6.94 -1.19
N PHE A 62 -16.51 -5.71 -1.41
CA PHE A 62 -15.73 -4.61 -1.95
C PHE A 62 -14.58 -4.22 -1.01
N PHE A 63 -14.87 -4.03 0.29
CA PHE A 63 -13.87 -3.67 1.28
C PHE A 63 -12.84 -4.80 1.49
N TYR A 64 -13.27 -6.07 1.57
CA TYR A 64 -12.35 -7.20 1.66
C TYR A 64 -11.43 -7.30 0.44
N LYS A 65 -11.96 -7.04 -0.76
CA LYS A 65 -11.16 -7.04 -1.99
C LYS A 65 -10.12 -5.93 -2.01
N ILE A 66 -10.46 -4.73 -1.55
CA ILE A 66 -9.55 -3.57 -1.52
C ILE A 66 -8.48 -3.75 -0.46
N TYR A 67 -8.88 -3.99 0.78
CA TYR A 67 -7.93 -4.12 1.89
C TYR A 67 -7.14 -5.43 1.87
N GLY A 68 -7.53 -6.39 1.05
CA GLY A 68 -6.82 -7.66 0.90
C GLY A 68 -7.24 -8.71 1.91
N GLY A 69 -8.45 -8.63 2.46
CA GLY A 69 -9.02 -9.61 3.39
C GLY A 69 -9.10 -11.03 2.83
N PHE A 70 -9.20 -11.19 1.50
CA PHE A 70 -9.17 -12.50 0.83
C PHE A 70 -7.78 -13.06 0.57
N LYS A 71 -6.72 -12.33 0.90
CA LYS A 71 -5.34 -12.72 0.57
C LYS A 71 -4.70 -13.63 1.62
N VAL A 72 -5.47 -14.63 2.12
CA VAL A 72 -4.92 -15.69 2.98
C VAL A 72 -3.82 -16.44 2.24
N GLY A 73 -2.67 -16.65 2.92
CA GLY A 73 -1.48 -17.25 2.31
C GLY A 73 -0.69 -16.33 1.35
N TYR A 74 -1.15 -15.10 1.10
CA TYR A 74 -0.38 -14.06 0.41
C TYR A 74 0.12 -12.99 1.37
N LEU A 75 -0.70 -12.55 2.31
CA LEU A 75 -0.34 -11.62 3.37
C LEU A 75 0.00 -12.39 4.65
N ARG A 76 0.68 -11.74 5.60
CA ARG A 76 0.88 -12.28 6.95
C ARG A 76 -0.48 -12.40 7.64
N VAL A 77 -0.58 -13.31 8.61
CA VAL A 77 -1.84 -13.55 9.33
C VAL A 77 -2.38 -12.28 9.96
N PHE A 78 -1.54 -11.54 10.68
CA PHE A 78 -1.94 -10.27 11.29
C PHE A 78 -2.40 -9.24 10.27
N GLU A 79 -1.79 -9.20 9.07
CA GLU A 79 -2.21 -8.30 8.00
C GLU A 79 -3.59 -8.66 7.44
N VAL A 80 -3.92 -9.97 7.38
CA VAL A 80 -5.24 -10.43 6.95
C VAL A 80 -6.28 -10.13 8.01
N ILE A 81 -6.01 -10.47 9.28
CA ILE A 81 -6.88 -10.15 10.42
C ILE A 81 -7.17 -8.64 10.44
N TYR A 82 -6.13 -7.83 10.43
CA TYR A 82 -6.27 -6.38 10.42
C TYR A 82 -7.07 -5.85 9.21
N SER A 83 -6.84 -6.43 8.02
CA SER A 83 -7.59 -6.06 6.81
C SER A 83 -9.07 -6.38 6.92
N GLN A 84 -9.42 -7.53 7.51
CA GLN A 84 -10.82 -7.94 7.69
C GLN A 84 -11.48 -7.13 8.80
N ILE A 85 -10.82 -6.92 9.94
CA ILE A 85 -11.31 -6.07 11.04
C ILE A 85 -11.62 -4.66 10.52
N LEU A 86 -10.67 -4.03 9.81
CA LEU A 86 -10.88 -2.70 9.26
C LEU A 86 -12.06 -2.68 8.28
N SER A 87 -12.18 -3.70 7.42
CA SER A 87 -13.29 -3.81 6.47
C SER A 87 -14.63 -3.90 7.18
N VAL A 88 -14.75 -4.79 8.17
CA VAL A 88 -15.98 -4.98 8.96
C VAL A 88 -16.35 -3.70 9.70
N CYS A 89 -15.41 -3.05 10.37
CA CYS A 89 -15.67 -1.78 11.06
C CYS A 89 -16.17 -0.70 10.10
N CYS A 90 -15.54 -0.57 8.92
CA CYS A 90 -15.98 0.39 7.90
C CYS A 90 -17.38 0.06 7.37
N VAL A 91 -17.64 -1.20 7.04
CA VAL A 91 -18.93 -1.63 6.49
C VAL A 91 -20.05 -1.46 7.53
N ASN A 92 -19.84 -1.89 8.76
CA ASN A 92 -20.83 -1.77 9.83
C ASN A 92 -21.12 -0.30 10.16
N PHE A 93 -20.08 0.55 10.15
CA PHE A 93 -20.26 2.00 10.32
C PHE A 93 -21.09 2.63 9.19
N ILE A 94 -20.74 2.33 7.92
CA ILE A 94 -21.50 2.83 6.76
C ILE A 94 -22.93 2.30 6.78
N THR A 95 -23.11 1.02 7.10
CA THR A 95 -24.44 0.40 7.21
C THR A 95 -25.25 1.08 8.29
N TYR A 96 -24.68 1.35 9.47
CA TYR A 96 -25.35 2.09 10.53
C TYR A 96 -25.80 3.49 10.07
N LEU A 97 -24.93 4.24 9.36
CA LEU A 97 -25.32 5.54 8.78
C LEU A 97 -26.47 5.40 7.78
N GLN A 98 -26.47 4.37 6.94
CA GLN A 98 -27.58 4.08 6.03
C GLN A 98 -28.87 3.79 6.80
N LEU A 99 -28.79 3.04 7.89
CA LEU A 99 -29.95 2.76 8.74
C LEU A 99 -30.51 4.03 9.41
N CYS A 100 -29.62 4.91 9.88
CA CYS A 100 -30.04 6.23 10.41
C CYS A 100 -30.81 7.06 9.34
N LEU A 101 -30.34 7.04 8.09
CA LEU A 101 -31.02 7.73 6.99
C LEU A 101 -32.39 7.10 6.67
N ILE A 102 -32.47 5.77 6.61
CA ILE A 102 -33.72 5.05 6.32
C ILE A 102 -34.73 5.22 7.44
N GLY A 103 -34.30 5.09 8.68
CA GLY A 103 -35.14 5.19 9.90
C GLY A 103 -35.40 6.64 10.34
N ARG A 104 -34.68 7.62 9.74
CA ARG A 104 -34.67 9.04 10.17
C ARG A 104 -34.27 9.22 11.64
N TRP A 105 -33.33 8.41 12.11
CA TRP A 105 -32.84 8.45 13.47
C TRP A 105 -31.72 9.48 13.65
N ARG A 106 -31.56 9.93 14.90
CA ARG A 106 -30.36 10.66 15.28
C ARG A 106 -29.17 9.72 15.42
N LEU A 107 -27.99 10.23 15.18
CA LEU A 107 -26.75 9.49 15.46
C LEU A 107 -26.72 9.05 16.94
N GLY A 108 -26.53 7.74 17.16
CA GLY A 108 -26.54 7.12 18.49
C GLY A 108 -27.82 6.34 18.82
N GLU A 109 -28.93 6.61 18.14
CA GLU A 109 -30.16 5.83 18.33
C GLU A 109 -30.00 4.42 17.73
N HIS A 110 -30.54 3.41 18.39
CA HIS A 110 -30.47 2.00 17.98
C HIS A 110 -29.05 1.49 17.64
N LEU A 111 -28.00 2.07 18.24
CA LEU A 111 -26.60 1.73 17.96
C LEU A 111 -26.17 0.38 18.59
N THR A 112 -26.74 0.01 19.74
CA THR A 112 -26.32 -1.16 20.52
C THR A 112 -26.30 -2.49 19.74
N PRO A 113 -27.33 -2.86 18.93
CA PRO A 113 -27.30 -4.09 18.16
C PRO A 113 -26.16 -4.11 17.12
N MET A 114 -25.85 -2.96 16.50
CA MET A 114 -24.76 -2.85 15.53
C MET A 114 -23.39 -2.99 16.20
N LEU A 115 -23.19 -2.41 17.37
CA LEU A 115 -21.96 -2.58 18.15
C LEU A 115 -21.78 -4.03 18.61
N ALA A 116 -22.85 -4.67 19.08
CA ALA A 116 -22.81 -6.09 19.46
C ALA A 116 -22.47 -6.98 18.27
N MET A 117 -23.09 -6.73 17.10
CA MET A 117 -22.75 -7.40 15.85
C MET A 117 -21.28 -7.23 15.49
N THR A 118 -20.79 -5.99 15.52
CA THR A 118 -19.39 -5.71 15.23
C THR A 118 -18.45 -6.47 16.16
N GLY A 119 -18.77 -6.55 17.46
CA GLY A 119 -18.00 -7.35 18.41
C GLY A 119 -17.96 -8.84 18.06
N ILE A 120 -19.09 -9.41 17.63
CA ILE A 120 -19.18 -10.81 17.17
C ILE A 120 -18.38 -11.01 15.88
N ASP A 121 -18.50 -10.09 14.91
CA ASP A 121 -17.73 -10.14 13.65
C ASP A 121 -16.22 -10.16 13.91
N LEU A 122 -15.72 -9.35 14.85
CA LEU A 122 -14.29 -9.34 15.21
C LEU A 122 -13.81 -10.73 15.68
N VAL A 123 -14.61 -11.42 16.46
CA VAL A 123 -14.30 -12.78 16.92
C VAL A 123 -14.34 -13.76 15.75
N ILE A 124 -15.38 -13.70 14.91
CA ILE A 124 -15.51 -14.54 13.72
C ILE A 124 -14.31 -14.37 12.80
N VAL A 125 -13.89 -13.15 12.51
CA VAL A 125 -12.72 -12.83 11.69
C VAL A 125 -11.47 -13.51 12.22
N VAL A 126 -11.18 -13.39 13.51
CA VAL A 126 -9.97 -13.98 14.11
C VAL A 126 -10.01 -15.51 13.99
N ILE A 127 -11.13 -16.14 14.39
CA ILE A 127 -11.30 -17.60 14.32
C ILE A 127 -11.15 -18.08 12.87
N TRP A 128 -11.79 -17.39 11.94
CA TRP A 128 -11.77 -17.79 10.53
C TRP A 128 -10.38 -17.67 9.92
N VAL A 129 -9.66 -16.55 10.15
CA VAL A 129 -8.32 -16.34 9.59
C VAL A 129 -7.32 -17.35 10.14
N VAL A 130 -7.37 -17.63 11.46
CA VAL A 130 -6.51 -18.63 12.10
C VAL A 130 -6.81 -20.04 11.58
N GLY A 131 -8.09 -20.39 11.49
CA GLY A 131 -8.52 -21.67 10.92
C GLY A 131 -8.10 -21.84 9.45
N MET A 132 -8.32 -20.81 8.63
CA MET A 132 -7.91 -20.84 7.23
C MET A 132 -6.40 -20.86 7.04
N ARG A 133 -5.62 -20.23 7.92
CA ARG A 133 -4.16 -20.38 7.93
C ARG A 133 -3.77 -21.83 8.13
N TYR A 134 -4.34 -22.49 9.14
CA TYR A 134 -4.04 -23.89 9.43
C TYR A 134 -4.35 -24.80 8.24
N VAL A 135 -5.53 -24.62 7.62
CA VAL A 135 -5.91 -25.36 6.40
C VAL A 135 -4.94 -25.06 5.26
N TYR A 136 -4.62 -23.77 5.05
CA TYR A 136 -3.72 -23.34 3.97
C TYR A 136 -2.32 -23.93 4.11
N THR A 137 -1.71 -23.89 5.29
CA THR A 137 -0.34 -24.39 5.51
C THR A 137 -0.25 -25.92 5.37
N ARG A 138 -1.33 -26.65 5.72
CA ARG A 138 -1.40 -28.12 5.48
C ARG A 138 -1.56 -28.46 4.00
N LEU A 139 -2.34 -27.67 3.26
CA LEU A 139 -2.56 -27.93 1.83
C LEU A 139 -1.40 -27.46 0.96
N TYR A 140 -0.73 -26.37 1.35
CA TYR A 140 0.32 -25.70 0.58
C TYR A 140 1.55 -25.43 1.45
N PRO A 141 2.39 -26.43 1.72
CA PRO A 141 3.60 -26.26 2.48
C PRO A 141 4.57 -25.28 1.80
N PRO A 142 5.53 -24.69 2.55
CA PRO A 142 6.49 -23.74 2.01
C PRO A 142 7.26 -24.33 0.82
N ARG A 143 7.40 -23.52 -0.24
CA ARG A 143 8.14 -23.95 -1.43
C ARG A 143 9.62 -23.87 -1.20
N GLN A 144 10.31 -24.99 -1.45
CA GLN A 144 11.76 -25.03 -1.49
C GLN A 144 12.25 -24.31 -2.76
N MET A 145 13.18 -23.37 -2.58
CA MET A 145 13.62 -22.46 -3.64
C MET A 145 15.14 -22.36 -3.67
N LEU A 146 15.69 -22.25 -4.86
CA LEU A 146 17.05 -21.83 -5.14
C LEU A 146 17.04 -20.30 -5.36
N MET A 147 17.96 -19.56 -4.71
CA MET A 147 18.17 -18.14 -4.98
C MET A 147 19.45 -17.95 -5.78
N ILE A 148 19.34 -17.29 -6.93
CA ILE A 148 20.45 -16.95 -7.81
C ILE A 148 20.75 -15.46 -7.63
N TYR A 149 22.00 -15.09 -7.41
CA TYR A 149 22.41 -13.71 -7.19
C TYR A 149 23.66 -13.33 -8.01
N GLY A 150 23.82 -12.03 -8.25
CA GLY A 150 24.98 -11.44 -8.91
C GLY A 150 25.87 -10.66 -7.96
N GLY A 151 26.35 -9.50 -8.41
CA GLY A 151 27.32 -8.68 -7.67
C GLY A 151 26.78 -7.97 -6.43
N ARG A 152 25.45 -7.82 -6.25
CA ARG A 152 24.86 -7.24 -5.04
C ARG A 152 24.69 -8.28 -3.94
N ASN A 153 24.91 -7.86 -2.68
CA ASN A 153 24.68 -8.70 -1.53
C ASN A 153 23.25 -9.26 -1.49
N PRO A 154 23.06 -10.58 -1.56
CA PRO A 154 21.75 -11.21 -1.58
C PRO A 154 21.05 -11.21 -0.22
N GLY A 155 21.74 -10.78 0.87
CA GLY A 155 21.24 -10.83 2.24
C GLY A 155 19.90 -10.10 2.43
N ASP A 156 19.77 -8.89 1.90
CA ASP A 156 18.54 -8.12 2.02
C ASP A 156 17.35 -8.82 1.33
N LEU A 157 17.58 -9.40 0.16
CA LEU A 157 16.55 -10.14 -0.54
C LEU A 157 16.19 -11.42 0.20
N ARG A 158 17.19 -12.16 0.67
CA ARG A 158 17.00 -13.35 1.50
C ARG A 158 16.18 -13.02 2.74
N ASN A 159 16.56 -12.00 3.50
CA ASN A 159 15.84 -11.55 4.70
C ASN A 159 14.36 -11.22 4.38
N LYS A 160 14.09 -10.57 3.24
CA LYS A 160 12.71 -10.30 2.78
C LYS A 160 11.92 -11.61 2.55
N PHE A 161 12.53 -12.66 2.00
CA PHE A 161 11.88 -13.97 1.82
C PHE A 161 11.71 -14.71 3.15
N GLU A 162 12.69 -14.65 4.05
CA GLU A 162 12.64 -15.26 5.39
C GLU A 162 11.55 -14.66 6.28
N THR A 163 11.16 -13.38 6.07
CA THR A 163 9.97 -12.84 6.75
C THR A 163 8.68 -13.59 6.40
N ARG A 164 8.71 -14.49 5.41
CA ARG A 164 7.58 -15.28 4.90
C ARG A 164 7.93 -16.77 4.79
N GLU A 165 8.52 -17.32 5.85
CA GLU A 165 8.84 -18.75 5.97
C GLU A 165 7.62 -19.67 5.83
N ASP A 166 6.43 -19.12 6.13
CA ASP A 166 5.15 -19.80 5.93
C ASP A 166 4.87 -20.15 4.46
N LYS A 167 5.58 -19.51 3.52
CA LYS A 167 5.34 -19.61 2.08
C LYS A 167 6.57 -19.96 1.27
N TYR A 168 7.72 -19.47 1.66
CA TYR A 168 8.99 -19.57 0.95
C TYR A 168 10.08 -20.16 1.83
N ALA A 169 10.84 -21.11 1.31
CA ALA A 169 11.98 -21.69 1.98
C ALA A 169 13.19 -21.69 1.03
N ILE A 170 14.07 -20.69 1.17
CA ILE A 170 15.33 -20.66 0.43
C ILE A 170 16.23 -21.71 1.02
N LYS A 171 16.51 -22.78 0.24
CA LYS A 171 17.34 -23.89 0.66
C LYS A 171 18.80 -23.72 0.26
N GLU A 172 19.03 -23.08 -0.88
CA GLU A 172 20.35 -22.89 -1.43
C GLU A 172 20.46 -21.53 -2.11
N MET A 173 21.67 -20.99 -2.12
CA MET A 173 22.02 -19.76 -2.80
C MET A 173 23.16 -20.03 -3.78
N ALA A 174 23.00 -19.64 -5.04
CA ALA A 174 24.00 -19.82 -6.10
C ALA A 174 24.46 -18.47 -6.64
N SER A 175 25.76 -18.22 -6.61
CA SER A 175 26.34 -17.05 -7.29
C SER A 175 26.38 -17.26 -8.79
N LEU A 176 26.13 -16.20 -9.55
CA LEU A 176 26.28 -16.20 -11.02
C LEU A 176 27.69 -16.58 -11.47
N SER A 177 28.69 -16.35 -10.61
CA SER A 177 30.10 -16.71 -10.86
C SER A 177 30.36 -18.21 -11.06
N LEU A 178 29.43 -19.07 -10.62
CA LEU A 178 29.51 -20.53 -10.82
C LEU A 178 29.34 -20.95 -12.30
N GLY A 179 28.92 -20.06 -13.14
CA GLY A 179 28.60 -20.33 -14.56
C GLY A 179 27.16 -20.83 -14.77
N LEU A 180 26.62 -20.51 -15.95
CA LEU A 180 25.21 -20.77 -16.26
C LEU A 180 24.86 -22.27 -16.30
N ASP A 181 25.76 -23.13 -16.72
CA ASP A 181 25.48 -24.57 -16.87
C ASP A 181 25.36 -25.23 -15.52
N VAL A 182 26.24 -24.91 -14.55
CA VAL A 182 26.15 -25.39 -13.16
C VAL A 182 24.85 -24.86 -12.50
N ILE A 183 24.47 -23.61 -12.78
CA ILE A 183 23.22 -23.01 -12.25
C ILE A 183 22.01 -23.76 -12.82
N LYS A 184 21.97 -24.05 -14.12
CA LYS A 184 20.88 -24.81 -14.75
C LYS A 184 20.74 -26.21 -14.17
N GLU A 185 21.85 -26.89 -13.91
CA GLU A 185 21.85 -28.21 -13.26
C GLU A 185 21.23 -28.11 -11.84
N LYS A 186 21.64 -27.12 -11.04
CA LYS A 186 21.06 -26.88 -9.70
C LYS A 186 19.58 -26.55 -9.77
N ILE A 187 19.12 -25.76 -10.75
CA ILE A 187 17.72 -25.40 -10.96
C ILE A 187 16.82 -26.64 -11.06
N ASN A 188 17.28 -27.71 -11.72
CA ASN A 188 16.49 -28.94 -11.90
C ASN A 188 16.11 -29.62 -10.57
N GLY A 189 16.86 -29.36 -9.49
CA GLY A 189 16.54 -29.87 -8.15
C GLY A 189 15.43 -29.12 -7.41
N TYR A 190 14.94 -28.00 -7.97
CA TYR A 190 14.00 -27.12 -7.30
C TYR A 190 12.72 -26.88 -8.11
N LYS A 191 11.59 -26.72 -7.41
CA LYS A 191 10.28 -26.40 -8.03
C LYS A 191 10.07 -24.90 -8.23
N ALA A 192 10.91 -24.09 -7.64
CA ALA A 192 10.88 -22.65 -7.78
C ALA A 192 12.28 -22.03 -7.64
N VAL A 193 12.51 -20.95 -8.35
CA VAL A 193 13.78 -20.22 -8.37
C VAL A 193 13.51 -18.74 -8.13
N VAL A 194 14.41 -18.09 -7.38
CA VAL A 194 14.44 -16.63 -7.24
C VAL A 194 15.66 -16.12 -8.02
N ILE A 195 15.43 -15.33 -9.04
CA ILE A 195 16.48 -14.63 -9.76
C ILE A 195 16.59 -13.23 -9.15
N GLY A 196 17.70 -12.96 -8.48
CA GLY A 196 18.03 -11.68 -7.88
C GLY A 196 18.44 -10.63 -8.92
N ASP A 197 19.25 -9.66 -8.49
CA ASP A 197 19.77 -8.63 -9.37
C ASP A 197 21.00 -9.15 -10.12
N ILE A 198 20.78 -9.69 -11.32
CA ILE A 198 21.81 -10.20 -12.24
C ILE A 198 21.71 -9.46 -13.59
N PRO A 199 22.75 -9.50 -14.43
CA PRO A 199 22.69 -8.87 -15.75
C PRO A 199 21.53 -9.41 -16.60
N SER A 200 21.03 -8.58 -17.53
CA SER A 200 19.80 -8.87 -18.29
C SER A 200 19.94 -10.07 -19.22
N HIS A 201 21.13 -10.29 -19.77
CA HIS A 201 21.39 -11.39 -20.69
C HIS A 201 21.22 -12.73 -19.98
N GLU A 202 21.93 -12.93 -18.87
CA GLU A 202 21.90 -14.13 -18.06
C GLU A 202 20.51 -14.38 -17.47
N ARG A 203 19.86 -13.29 -17.01
CA ARG A 203 18.47 -13.37 -16.51
C ARG A 203 17.53 -13.93 -17.58
N ASN A 204 17.62 -13.45 -18.83
CA ASN A 204 16.76 -13.90 -19.91
C ASN A 204 17.04 -15.36 -20.29
N LEU A 205 18.28 -15.82 -20.25
CA LEU A 205 18.64 -17.22 -20.46
C LEU A 205 18.05 -18.13 -19.37
N LEU A 206 18.16 -17.71 -18.11
CA LEU A 206 17.60 -18.47 -16.98
C LEU A 206 16.07 -18.47 -16.99
N LEU A 207 15.44 -17.36 -17.37
CA LEU A 207 13.96 -17.29 -17.50
C LEU A 207 13.45 -18.25 -18.57
N LYS A 208 14.12 -18.30 -19.75
CA LYS A 208 13.78 -19.25 -20.83
C LYS A 208 13.95 -20.68 -20.37
N TYR A 209 15.04 -20.99 -19.67
CA TYR A 209 15.30 -22.32 -19.13
C TYR A 209 14.25 -22.75 -18.10
N CYS A 210 13.87 -21.84 -17.17
CA CYS A 210 12.82 -22.13 -16.20
C CYS A 210 11.45 -22.35 -16.90
N PHE A 211 11.16 -21.58 -17.95
CA PHE A 211 9.95 -21.77 -18.75
C PHE A 211 9.92 -23.12 -19.45
N GLU A 212 11.03 -23.53 -20.09
CA GLU A 212 11.16 -24.84 -20.76
C GLU A 212 10.94 -26.01 -19.78
N LYS A 213 11.41 -25.86 -18.53
CA LYS A 213 11.31 -26.92 -17.51
C LYS A 213 10.09 -26.82 -16.59
N ASP A 214 9.12 -25.93 -16.91
CA ASP A 214 7.94 -25.67 -16.08
C ASP A 214 8.27 -25.30 -14.62
N ILE A 215 9.45 -24.70 -14.39
CA ILE A 215 9.92 -24.28 -13.08
C ILE A 215 9.44 -22.85 -12.80
N ARG A 216 8.80 -22.65 -11.64
CA ARG A 216 8.31 -21.34 -11.25
C ARG A 216 9.46 -20.38 -10.97
N CYS A 217 9.49 -19.23 -11.67
CA CYS A 217 10.51 -18.22 -11.51
C CYS A 217 9.97 -16.95 -10.87
N TYR A 218 10.69 -16.42 -9.89
CA TYR A 218 10.50 -15.11 -9.28
C TYR A 218 11.69 -14.25 -9.66
N SER A 219 11.50 -13.18 -10.43
CA SER A 219 12.58 -12.28 -10.82
C SER A 219 12.33 -10.87 -10.31
N ILE A 220 13.41 -10.18 -9.94
CA ILE A 220 13.37 -8.75 -9.64
C ILE A 220 13.25 -8.00 -10.97
N PRO A 221 12.19 -7.17 -11.16
CA PRO A 221 12.05 -6.42 -12.40
C PRO A 221 13.13 -5.33 -12.49
N LYS A 222 13.66 -5.13 -13.70
CA LYS A 222 14.49 -3.96 -14.05
C LYS A 222 13.60 -2.78 -14.43
N LEU A 223 14.15 -1.58 -14.53
CA LEU A 223 13.37 -0.38 -14.91
C LEU A 223 12.72 -0.55 -16.27
N SER A 224 13.45 -1.14 -17.24
CA SER A 224 12.91 -1.46 -18.57
C SER A 224 11.70 -2.38 -18.54
N ASP A 225 11.69 -3.39 -17.65
CA ASP A 225 10.55 -4.31 -17.51
C ASP A 225 9.32 -3.56 -16.98
N ILE A 226 9.53 -2.58 -16.08
CA ILE A 226 8.44 -1.76 -15.55
C ILE A 226 7.89 -0.84 -16.63
N MET A 227 8.75 -0.21 -17.44
CA MET A 227 8.36 0.68 -18.54
C MET A 227 7.58 -0.07 -19.64
N LEU A 228 7.90 -1.34 -19.90
CA LEU A 228 7.21 -2.17 -20.87
C LEU A 228 5.94 -2.86 -20.31
N ARG A 229 5.70 -2.74 -19.00
CA ARG A 229 4.62 -3.48 -18.34
C ARG A 229 3.21 -3.13 -18.82
N ASN A 230 3.04 -1.93 -19.33
CA ASN A 230 1.76 -1.43 -19.85
C ASN A 230 1.89 -1.01 -21.33
N ALA A 231 2.85 -1.62 -22.04
CA ALA A 231 2.98 -1.43 -23.49
C ALA A 231 1.76 -2.06 -24.19
N ASP A 232 1.29 -1.40 -25.23
CA ASP A 232 0.21 -1.92 -26.07
C ASP A 232 0.79 -2.92 -27.07
N ASP A 233 0.13 -4.07 -27.23
CA ASP A 233 0.44 -5.03 -28.26
C ASP A 233 -0.09 -4.53 -29.62
N ILE A 234 0.82 -4.25 -30.53
CA ILE A 234 0.51 -3.89 -31.93
C ILE A 234 0.93 -5.03 -32.83
N HIS A 235 0.05 -5.44 -33.73
CA HIS A 235 0.35 -6.41 -34.74
C HIS A 235 0.58 -5.72 -36.09
N LEU A 236 1.78 -5.88 -36.63
CA LEU A 236 2.11 -5.47 -37.98
C LEU A 236 2.30 -6.74 -38.81
N PHE A 237 1.25 -7.16 -39.51
CA PHE A 237 1.14 -8.46 -40.18
C PHE A 237 1.40 -9.62 -39.20
N ASP A 238 2.49 -10.34 -39.36
CA ASP A 238 2.92 -11.49 -38.56
C ASP A 238 3.87 -11.10 -37.41
N THR A 239 4.21 -9.82 -37.30
CA THR A 239 5.14 -9.30 -36.28
C THR A 239 4.37 -8.62 -35.16
N THR A 240 4.56 -9.09 -33.92
CA THR A 240 4.06 -8.44 -32.70
C THR A 240 5.06 -7.41 -32.23
N LEU A 241 4.60 -6.17 -32.05
CA LEU A 241 5.38 -5.06 -31.53
C LEU A 241 4.81 -4.61 -30.19
N LEU A 242 5.69 -4.29 -29.25
CA LEU A 242 5.33 -3.66 -27.98
C LEU A 242 5.47 -2.14 -28.12
N LEU A 243 4.36 -1.42 -28.17
CA LEU A 243 4.35 0.03 -28.18
C LEU A 243 4.38 0.56 -26.74
N SER A 244 5.55 0.97 -26.26
CA SER A 244 5.64 1.76 -25.04
C SER A 244 5.36 3.21 -25.40
N ARG A 245 4.18 3.66 -25.00
CA ARG A 245 3.84 5.07 -25.14
C ARG A 245 4.49 5.80 -23.97
N ASN A 246 5.51 6.60 -24.22
CA ASN A 246 6.12 7.50 -23.23
C ASN A 246 5.13 8.61 -22.80
N LEU A 247 3.83 8.31 -22.83
CA LEU A 247 2.78 9.26 -22.53
C LEU A 247 2.71 9.48 -21.02
N ARG A 248 2.76 10.73 -20.64
CA ARG A 248 2.20 11.24 -19.40
C ARG A 248 0.71 10.89 -19.38
N LEU A 249 0.08 11.05 -18.24
CA LEU A 249 -1.38 10.87 -18.12
C LEU A 249 -2.11 11.62 -19.25
N THR A 250 -3.11 10.97 -19.85
CA THR A 250 -3.95 11.60 -20.91
C THR A 250 -4.74 12.80 -20.34
N ALA A 251 -5.25 13.65 -21.21
CA ALA A 251 -6.02 14.82 -20.80
C ALA A 251 -7.26 14.42 -19.98
N GLU A 252 -7.96 13.35 -20.38
CA GLU A 252 -9.12 12.82 -19.67
C GLU A 252 -8.72 12.30 -18.29
N GLN A 253 -7.61 11.56 -18.20
CA GLN A 253 -7.08 11.06 -16.94
C GLN A 253 -6.72 12.22 -16.00
N LEU A 254 -6.07 13.27 -16.49
CA LEU A 254 -5.75 14.46 -15.72
C LEU A 254 -7.00 15.20 -15.24
N PHE A 255 -8.04 15.30 -16.09
CA PHE A 255 -9.30 15.94 -15.76
C PHE A 255 -10.03 15.18 -14.62
N PHE A 256 -10.26 13.88 -14.78
CA PHE A 256 -10.92 13.08 -13.74
C PHE A 256 -10.10 13.01 -12.46
N LYS A 257 -8.78 12.91 -12.57
CA LYS A 257 -7.88 12.95 -11.42
C LYS A 257 -8.05 14.28 -10.66
N ARG A 258 -8.10 15.40 -11.37
CA ARG A 258 -8.27 16.72 -10.75
C ARG A 258 -9.62 16.88 -10.05
N ILE A 259 -10.70 16.37 -10.63
CA ILE A 259 -12.03 16.35 -9.98
C ILE A 259 -11.96 15.55 -8.66
N VAL A 260 -11.39 14.37 -8.69
CA VAL A 260 -11.22 13.54 -7.49
C VAL A 260 -10.36 14.25 -6.45
N ASP A 261 -9.23 14.83 -6.85
CA ASP A 261 -8.36 15.62 -5.97
C ASP A 261 -9.15 16.74 -5.26
N ILE A 262 -9.95 17.49 -5.99
CA ILE A 262 -10.75 18.60 -5.43
C ILE A 262 -11.82 18.09 -4.46
N ILE A 263 -12.64 17.10 -4.89
CA ILE A 263 -13.76 16.59 -4.08
C ILE A 263 -13.26 16.01 -2.76
N PHE A 264 -12.28 15.11 -2.82
CA PHE A 264 -11.77 14.48 -1.61
C PHE A 264 -10.96 15.45 -0.74
N SER A 265 -10.28 16.44 -1.33
CA SER A 265 -9.58 17.46 -0.56
C SER A 265 -10.55 18.41 0.16
N LEU A 266 -11.66 18.81 -0.48
CA LEU A 266 -12.69 19.63 0.18
C LEU A 266 -13.35 18.85 1.31
N ALA A 267 -13.74 17.61 1.09
CA ALA A 267 -14.31 16.76 2.14
C ALA A 267 -13.28 16.54 3.28
N GLY A 268 -12.03 16.26 2.92
CA GLY A 268 -10.94 16.12 3.88
C GLY A 268 -10.67 17.39 4.68
N LEU A 269 -10.76 18.57 4.06
CA LEU A 269 -10.58 19.86 4.73
C LEU A 269 -11.66 20.10 5.79
N VAL A 270 -12.93 19.80 5.46
CA VAL A 270 -14.05 19.93 6.42
C VAL A 270 -13.82 19.04 7.63
N ILE A 271 -13.39 17.77 7.43
CA ILE A 271 -13.13 16.82 8.51
C ILE A 271 -11.87 17.21 9.29
N ALA A 272 -10.81 17.66 8.62
CA ALA A 272 -9.53 17.97 9.23
C ALA A 272 -9.50 19.35 9.93
N SER A 273 -10.35 20.31 9.54
CA SER A 273 -10.33 21.68 10.05
C SER A 273 -10.44 21.78 11.59
N PRO A 274 -11.35 21.09 12.30
CA PRO A 274 -11.42 21.18 13.75
C PRO A 274 -10.13 20.67 14.42
N PHE A 275 -9.53 19.60 13.88
CA PHE A 275 -8.27 19.06 14.40
C PHE A 275 -7.11 20.01 14.15
N MET A 276 -7.03 20.63 12.96
CA MET A 276 -5.99 21.63 12.65
C MET A 276 -6.10 22.85 13.56
N ILE A 277 -7.31 23.31 13.88
CA ILE A 277 -7.53 24.43 14.81
C ILE A 277 -7.06 24.07 16.22
N LEU A 278 -7.43 22.89 16.72
CA LEU A 278 -6.99 22.41 18.03
C LEU A 278 -5.47 22.29 18.14
N ILE A 279 -4.83 21.73 17.11
CA ILE A 279 -3.38 21.60 17.06
C ILE A 279 -2.71 22.97 16.96
N ALA A 280 -3.25 23.90 16.16
CA ALA A 280 -2.75 25.26 16.05
C ALA A 280 -2.76 25.98 17.41
N LEU A 281 -3.86 25.82 18.14
CA LEU A 281 -3.99 26.36 19.50
C LEU A 281 -2.96 25.73 20.45
N ALA A 282 -2.79 24.41 20.41
CA ALA A 282 -1.80 23.70 21.23
C ALA A 282 -0.36 24.19 20.97
N ILE A 283 0.03 24.41 19.72
CA ILE A 283 1.34 24.95 19.36
C ILE A 283 1.49 26.38 19.87
N LYS A 284 0.46 27.22 19.68
CA LYS A 284 0.49 28.62 20.17
C LYS A 284 0.60 28.74 21.69
N LEU A 285 -0.05 27.84 22.43
CA LEU A 285 0.03 27.76 23.88
C LEU A 285 1.38 27.20 24.36
N TYR A 286 2.03 26.34 23.56
CA TYR A 286 3.29 25.70 23.96
C TYR A 286 4.49 26.64 23.85
N ASP A 287 4.67 27.32 22.73
CA ASP A 287 5.86 28.16 22.47
C ASP A 287 5.60 29.47 21.71
N GLY A 288 4.33 29.79 21.42
CA GLY A 288 3.93 31.01 20.72
C GLY A 288 4.35 31.15 19.26
N GLY A 289 5.12 30.16 18.72
CA GLY A 289 5.71 30.22 17.41
C GLY A 289 4.73 30.05 16.24
N PRO A 290 5.21 30.01 14.98
CA PRO A 290 4.39 29.81 13.80
C PRO A 290 3.79 28.40 13.79
N VAL A 291 2.50 28.28 13.42
CA VAL A 291 1.78 27.02 13.33
C VAL A 291 2.20 26.22 12.10
N PHE A 292 2.39 26.92 10.98
CA PHE A 292 2.74 26.30 9.71
C PHE A 292 4.23 26.42 9.42
N TYR A 293 4.76 25.33 8.87
CA TYR A 293 6.10 25.22 8.35
C TYR A 293 6.04 25.02 6.83
N LYS A 294 6.92 25.71 6.10
CA LYS A 294 7.03 25.63 4.65
C LYS A 294 8.39 25.08 4.26
N GLN A 295 8.44 24.18 3.28
CA GLN A 295 9.67 23.58 2.81
C GLN A 295 9.64 23.41 1.29
N PRO A 296 10.74 23.69 0.56
CA PRO A 296 10.80 23.46 -0.88
C PRO A 296 10.78 21.96 -1.20
N ARG A 297 9.99 21.57 -2.18
CA ARG A 297 9.83 20.20 -2.67
C ARG A 297 9.70 20.18 -4.19
N LEU A 298 10.09 19.06 -4.80
CA LEU A 298 9.92 18.84 -6.23
C LEU A 298 8.55 18.24 -6.53
N THR A 299 7.94 18.72 -7.62
CA THR A 299 6.73 18.15 -8.22
C THR A 299 6.98 17.89 -9.70
N LYS A 300 5.90 17.75 -10.48
CA LYS A 300 5.96 17.47 -11.92
C LYS A 300 6.92 18.43 -12.65
N ASP A 301 7.67 17.86 -13.63
CA ASP A 301 8.62 18.60 -14.48
C ASP A 301 9.70 19.37 -13.68
N LYS A 302 10.13 18.82 -12.54
CA LYS A 302 11.13 19.42 -11.63
C LYS A 302 10.73 20.78 -11.04
N GLN A 303 9.45 21.15 -11.12
CA GLN A 303 8.99 22.39 -10.53
C GLN A 303 9.13 22.34 -9.02
N ILE A 304 9.57 23.45 -8.43
CA ILE A 304 9.69 23.60 -6.99
C ILE A 304 8.41 24.24 -6.46
N PHE A 305 7.82 23.66 -5.41
CA PHE A 305 6.70 24.22 -4.67
C PHE A 305 6.98 24.19 -3.18
N MET A 306 6.28 25.02 -2.41
CA MET A 306 6.39 25.06 -0.96
C MET A 306 5.35 24.14 -0.33
N ILE A 307 5.78 22.97 0.16
CA ILE A 307 4.89 22.07 0.89
C ILE A 307 4.53 22.68 2.25
N LEU A 308 3.24 22.61 2.59
CA LEU A 308 2.73 23.09 3.87
C LEU A 308 2.63 21.92 4.86
N LYS A 309 3.16 22.14 6.07
CA LYS A 309 3.05 21.21 7.21
C LYS A 309 2.71 21.95 8.48
N ILE A 310 2.14 21.24 9.47
CA ILE A 310 2.10 21.77 10.84
C ILE A 310 3.50 21.62 11.44
N ARG A 311 3.97 22.67 12.12
CA ARG A 311 5.27 22.63 12.78
C ARG A 311 5.29 21.62 13.91
N SER A 312 6.19 20.66 13.81
CA SER A 312 6.39 19.58 14.78
C SER A 312 7.77 19.61 15.46
N MET A 313 8.65 20.51 15.01
CA MET A 313 10.01 20.67 15.50
C MET A 313 10.22 22.08 16.09
N GLN A 314 11.27 22.24 16.89
CA GLN A 314 11.71 23.53 17.43
C GLN A 314 12.09 24.50 16.30
N MET A 315 12.03 25.82 16.57
CA MET A 315 12.21 26.85 15.52
C MET A 315 13.56 26.76 14.82
N ASP A 316 14.62 26.45 15.56
CA ASP A 316 16.00 26.42 15.05
C ASP A 316 16.47 25.04 14.58
N SER A 317 15.55 24.13 14.31
CA SER A 317 15.85 22.73 14.02
C SER A 317 16.62 22.49 12.69
N GLU A 318 16.66 23.44 11.76
CA GLU A 318 17.31 23.32 10.44
C GLU A 318 18.59 24.18 10.28
N VAL A 319 19.06 24.84 11.32
CA VAL A 319 20.29 25.65 11.27
C VAL A 319 21.52 24.83 10.84
N LYS A 320 21.52 23.53 11.10
CA LYS A 320 22.59 22.59 10.69
C LYS A 320 22.37 21.93 9.29
N GLY A 321 21.48 22.48 8.48
CA GLY A 321 21.17 21.95 7.14
C GLY A 321 20.12 20.85 7.10
N ALA A 322 19.83 20.36 5.88
CA ALA A 322 18.81 19.34 5.61
C ALA A 322 19.23 17.96 6.14
N GLN A 323 18.61 17.49 7.21
CA GLN A 323 18.86 16.17 7.79
C GLN A 323 17.59 15.31 7.77
N LEU A 324 17.75 14.01 7.58
CA LEU A 324 16.66 13.05 7.76
C LEU A 324 16.31 12.95 9.26
N ALA A 325 15.02 12.85 9.57
CA ALA A 325 14.57 12.70 10.95
C ALA A 325 14.96 11.32 11.50
N LYS A 326 15.61 11.31 12.69
CA LYS A 326 15.96 10.09 13.41
C LYS A 326 14.76 9.59 14.23
N LYS A 327 14.81 8.32 14.66
CA LYS A 327 13.76 7.69 15.49
C LYS A 327 13.57 8.44 16.83
N GLU A 328 14.67 8.85 17.46
CA GLU A 328 14.70 9.72 18.62
C GLU A 328 15.41 11.01 18.22
N ASP A 329 14.62 12.01 17.85
CA ASP A 329 15.12 13.31 17.39
C ASP A 329 14.73 14.38 18.41
N ASP A 330 15.72 14.90 19.13
CA ASP A 330 15.55 15.89 20.20
C ASP A 330 14.97 17.23 19.69
N ARG A 331 14.97 17.42 18.37
CA ARG A 331 14.38 18.61 17.73
C ARG A 331 12.85 18.58 17.73
N ILE A 332 12.22 17.42 18.03
CA ILE A 332 10.77 17.24 17.98
C ILE A 332 10.15 17.71 19.29
N THR A 333 9.19 18.64 19.23
CA THR A 333 8.45 19.10 20.40
C THR A 333 7.52 18.00 20.96
N PRO A 334 7.12 18.04 22.25
CA PRO A 334 6.16 17.10 22.81
C PRO A 334 4.84 17.02 22.02
N VAL A 335 4.29 18.18 21.62
CA VAL A 335 3.13 18.28 20.74
C VAL A 335 3.45 17.66 19.38
N GLY A 336 4.65 17.93 18.85
CA GLY A 336 5.15 17.37 17.58
C GLY A 336 5.22 15.85 17.58
N LYS A 337 5.63 15.22 18.70
CA LYS A 337 5.66 13.75 18.82
C LYS A 337 4.27 13.13 18.60
N LEU A 338 3.25 13.75 19.18
CA LEU A 338 1.87 13.26 19.04
C LEU A 338 1.36 13.41 17.61
N ILE A 339 1.47 14.61 17.03
CA ILE A 339 0.93 14.89 15.68
C ILE A 339 1.65 14.10 14.59
N ARG A 340 2.98 13.85 14.72
CA ARG A 340 3.73 13.01 13.77
C ARG A 340 3.35 11.54 13.86
N ARG A 341 3.05 11.02 15.06
CA ARG A 341 2.60 9.63 15.23
C ARG A 341 1.32 9.32 14.44
N ILE A 342 0.43 10.30 14.32
CA ILE A 342 -0.86 10.17 13.63
C ILE A 342 -0.87 10.87 12.27
N HIS A 343 0.29 11.34 11.81
CA HIS A 343 0.50 12.07 10.55
C HIS A 343 -0.34 13.34 10.37
N PHE A 344 -0.77 13.95 11.46
CA PHE A 344 -1.57 15.17 11.41
C PHE A 344 -0.74 16.40 11.03
N ASP A 345 0.60 16.32 11.12
CA ASP A 345 1.52 17.34 10.61
C ASP A 345 1.41 17.51 9.09
N GLU A 346 0.90 16.52 8.35
CA GLU A 346 0.75 16.56 6.90
C GLU A 346 -0.63 17.06 6.43
N LEU A 347 -1.61 17.28 7.34
CA LEU A 347 -2.95 17.75 6.98
C LEU A 347 -2.97 19.05 6.15
N PRO A 348 -2.11 20.07 6.38
CA PRO A 348 -2.11 21.29 5.58
C PRO A 348 -1.73 21.09 4.11
N GLN A 349 -1.18 19.92 3.72
CA GLN A 349 -0.89 19.61 2.32
C GLN A 349 -2.19 19.57 1.48
N ILE A 350 -3.36 19.43 2.09
CA ILE A 350 -4.66 19.58 1.43
C ILE A 350 -4.74 20.94 0.69
N PHE A 351 -4.19 22.02 1.24
CA PHE A 351 -4.14 23.31 0.58
C PHE A 351 -3.24 23.30 -0.67
N ASN A 352 -2.11 22.57 -0.63
CA ASN A 352 -1.26 22.39 -1.82
C ASN A 352 -1.99 21.60 -2.92
N ILE A 353 -2.82 20.60 -2.53
CA ILE A 353 -3.62 19.84 -3.50
C ILE A 353 -4.71 20.73 -4.11
N LEU A 354 -5.43 21.50 -3.30
CA LEU A 354 -6.47 22.40 -3.80
C LEU A 354 -5.89 23.48 -4.73
N LYS A 355 -4.72 24.03 -4.40
CA LYS A 355 -3.98 24.96 -5.24
C LYS A 355 -3.52 24.33 -6.56
N GLY A 356 -3.24 23.01 -6.56
CA GLY A 356 -2.80 22.26 -7.74
C GLY A 356 -1.30 22.02 -7.82
N ASP A 357 -0.53 22.33 -6.77
CA ASP A 357 0.89 22.01 -6.67
C ASP A 357 1.11 20.50 -6.53
N MET A 358 0.17 19.82 -5.85
CA MET A 358 0.16 18.39 -5.56
C MET A 358 -1.13 17.72 -6.03
N SER A 359 -1.16 16.39 -5.94
CA SER A 359 -2.33 15.52 -6.07
C SER A 359 -2.53 14.71 -4.77
N LEU A 360 -3.70 14.13 -4.57
CA LEU A 360 -3.91 13.17 -3.49
C LEU A 360 -3.00 11.95 -3.63
N VAL A 361 -2.88 11.41 -4.85
CA VAL A 361 -2.07 10.22 -5.14
C VAL A 361 -0.98 10.55 -6.15
N GLY A 362 0.26 10.19 -5.81
CA GLY A 362 1.43 10.40 -6.65
C GLY A 362 2.73 10.05 -5.92
N PRO A 363 3.88 10.16 -6.57
CA PRO A 363 5.18 10.01 -5.93
C PRO A 363 5.34 10.99 -4.76
N ARG A 364 5.91 10.54 -3.63
CA ARG A 364 6.17 11.43 -2.49
C ARG A 364 7.16 12.52 -2.88
N PRO A 365 6.87 13.81 -2.60
CA PRO A 365 7.75 14.91 -2.98
C PRO A 365 9.06 14.88 -2.21
N GLU A 366 10.20 14.89 -2.91
CA GLU A 366 11.53 14.96 -2.30
C GLU A 366 12.04 16.39 -2.22
N ARG A 367 13.00 16.64 -1.31
CA ARG A 367 13.75 17.88 -1.24
C ARG A 367 14.64 17.99 -2.47
N PRO A 368 14.82 19.19 -3.09
CA PRO A 368 15.67 19.36 -4.26
C PRO A 368 17.11 18.85 -4.04
N GLU A 369 17.68 19.12 -2.87
CA GLU A 369 19.04 18.72 -2.50
C GLU A 369 19.17 17.18 -2.42
N ILE A 370 18.19 16.51 -1.81
CA ILE A 370 18.16 15.04 -1.68
C ILE A 370 17.93 14.38 -3.04
N ALA A 371 17.03 14.94 -3.84
CA ALA A 371 16.77 14.43 -5.19
C ALA A 371 18.01 14.53 -6.09
N ALA A 372 18.78 15.64 -5.99
CA ALA A 372 20.04 15.80 -6.71
C ALA A 372 21.05 14.71 -6.34
N LEU A 373 21.24 14.45 -5.03
CA LEU A 373 22.12 13.37 -4.56
C LEU A 373 21.71 11.99 -5.08
N TYR A 374 20.40 11.73 -5.15
CA TYR A 374 19.92 10.46 -5.70
C TYR A 374 20.11 10.38 -7.21
N SER A 375 19.93 11.49 -7.94
CA SER A 375 20.09 11.53 -9.41
C SER A 375 21.55 11.36 -9.84
N GLU A 376 22.52 11.75 -9.01
CA GLU A 376 23.95 11.47 -9.26
C GLU A 376 24.26 9.97 -9.35
N ARG A 377 23.56 9.15 -8.54
CA ARG A 377 23.78 7.70 -8.48
C ARG A 377 22.78 6.89 -9.31
N ILE A 378 21.59 7.42 -9.48
CA ILE A 378 20.47 6.82 -10.21
C ILE A 378 19.99 7.87 -11.22
N PRO A 379 20.56 7.92 -12.43
CA PRO A 379 20.21 8.92 -13.44
C PRO A 379 18.72 8.96 -13.77
N GLU A 380 18.02 7.82 -13.62
CA GLU A 380 16.60 7.69 -13.88
C GLU A 380 15.71 8.16 -12.70
N PHE A 381 16.29 8.62 -11.57
CA PHE A 381 15.52 9.00 -10.39
C PHE A 381 14.49 10.11 -10.68
N ASP A 382 14.78 10.98 -11.61
CA ASP A 382 13.89 12.06 -12.05
C ASP A 382 12.67 11.60 -12.87
N TYR A 383 12.66 10.35 -13.36
CA TYR A 383 11.51 9.82 -14.11
C TYR A 383 10.21 9.81 -13.27
N ARG A 384 10.32 9.76 -11.97
CA ARG A 384 9.19 9.88 -11.03
C ARG A 384 8.48 11.24 -11.11
N LEU A 385 9.15 12.28 -11.63
CA LEU A 385 8.62 13.63 -11.78
C LEU A 385 7.80 13.83 -13.07
N LYS A 386 7.48 12.77 -13.81
CA LYS A 386 6.55 12.80 -14.96
C LYS A 386 5.11 13.14 -14.54
N VAL A 387 4.75 12.94 -13.27
CA VAL A 387 3.43 13.23 -12.69
C VAL A 387 3.57 14.14 -11.47
N LYS A 388 2.45 14.74 -11.02
CA LYS A 388 2.45 15.56 -9.80
C LYS A 388 2.81 14.73 -8.57
N ALA A 389 3.49 15.35 -7.63
CA ALA A 389 3.73 14.80 -6.31
C ALA A 389 2.42 14.51 -5.58
N GLY A 390 2.39 13.45 -4.77
CA GLY A 390 1.20 13.00 -4.04
C GLY A 390 1.33 13.12 -2.53
N LEU A 391 0.19 13.33 -1.85
CA LEU A 391 0.08 13.19 -0.39
C LEU A 391 0.31 11.72 0.00
N THR A 392 -0.29 10.80 -0.75
CA THR A 392 -0.03 9.36 -0.69
C THR A 392 0.40 8.84 -2.06
N GLY A 393 0.88 7.60 -2.14
CA GLY A 393 1.31 7.02 -3.39
C GLY A 393 1.69 5.56 -3.29
N TYR A 394 2.02 4.97 -4.42
CA TYR A 394 2.33 3.55 -4.53
C TYR A 394 3.52 3.15 -3.66
N ALA A 395 4.57 3.97 -3.64
CA ALA A 395 5.75 3.72 -2.81
C ALA A 395 5.45 3.89 -1.31
N GLN A 396 4.53 4.79 -0.91
CA GLN A 396 4.12 4.94 0.49
C GLN A 396 3.25 3.77 0.97
N VAL A 397 2.41 3.20 0.08
CA VAL A 397 1.48 2.11 0.41
C VAL A 397 2.17 0.74 0.41
N TYR A 398 3.05 0.48 -0.55
CA TYR A 398 3.69 -0.83 -0.74
C TYR A 398 5.16 -0.87 -0.32
N GLY A 399 5.80 0.28 -0.20
CA GLY A 399 7.15 0.41 0.37
C GLY A 399 7.12 0.35 1.90
N LYS A 400 8.31 0.26 2.47
CA LYS A 400 8.55 0.43 3.89
C LYS A 400 9.46 1.62 4.11
N TYR A 401 9.62 2.04 5.36
CA TYR A 401 10.49 3.17 5.69
C TYR A 401 11.93 2.96 5.18
N ASN A 402 12.44 1.74 5.22
CA ASN A 402 13.78 1.33 4.77
C ASN A 402 13.86 0.95 3.27
N THR A 403 12.85 1.30 2.46
CA THR A 403 12.90 1.06 1.01
C THR A 403 13.99 1.90 0.38
N THR A 404 14.91 1.26 -0.35
CA THR A 404 16.02 1.96 -1.03
C THR A 404 15.50 2.98 -2.05
N PRO A 405 16.27 4.04 -2.37
CA PRO A 405 15.87 5.01 -3.39
C PRO A 405 15.55 4.36 -4.74
N TYR A 406 16.32 3.34 -5.13
CA TYR A 406 16.12 2.59 -6.35
C TYR A 406 14.82 1.75 -6.35
N ASP A 407 14.52 1.06 -5.25
CA ASP A 407 13.25 0.33 -5.11
C ASP A 407 12.06 1.29 -5.03
N LYS A 408 12.22 2.47 -4.41
CA LYS A 408 11.23 3.53 -4.37
C LYS A 408 10.92 4.05 -5.77
N LEU A 409 11.96 4.29 -6.58
CA LEU A 409 11.81 4.66 -7.99
C LEU A 409 11.01 3.60 -8.76
N LYS A 410 11.31 2.31 -8.59
CA LYS A 410 10.56 1.21 -9.23
C LYS A 410 9.07 1.22 -8.86
N LEU A 411 8.76 1.48 -7.60
CA LEU A 411 7.37 1.57 -7.14
C LEU A 411 6.66 2.80 -7.72
N ASP A 412 7.33 3.95 -7.75
CA ASP A 412 6.79 5.18 -8.34
C ASP A 412 6.57 5.03 -9.85
N LEU A 413 7.51 4.42 -10.57
CA LEU A 413 7.36 4.12 -12.01
C LEU A 413 6.24 3.10 -12.25
N THR A 414 6.11 2.09 -11.38
CA THR A 414 4.98 1.15 -11.50
C THR A 414 3.64 1.88 -11.41
N TYR A 415 3.52 2.88 -10.52
CA TYR A 415 2.33 3.72 -10.44
C TYR A 415 2.10 4.50 -11.73
N ILE A 416 3.13 5.16 -12.26
CA ILE A 416 3.04 6.00 -13.45
C ILE A 416 2.60 5.16 -14.66
N GLU A 417 3.21 4.00 -14.87
CA GLU A 417 2.94 3.13 -16.01
C GLU A 417 1.59 2.41 -15.90
N THR A 418 1.13 2.08 -14.69
CA THR A 418 -0.15 1.37 -14.50
C THR A 418 -1.28 2.27 -14.00
N TYR A 419 -1.14 3.58 -14.21
CA TYR A 419 -2.10 4.56 -13.72
C TYR A 419 -3.54 4.24 -14.16
N SER A 420 -4.45 4.33 -13.23
CA SER A 420 -5.89 4.34 -13.45
C SER A 420 -6.60 5.00 -12.28
N LEU A 421 -7.76 5.60 -12.52
CA LEU A 421 -8.58 6.18 -11.45
C LEU A 421 -8.93 5.14 -10.36
N LYS A 422 -9.15 3.89 -10.78
CA LYS A 422 -9.36 2.77 -9.86
C LYS A 422 -8.16 2.50 -8.98
N LEU A 423 -6.94 2.66 -9.51
CA LEU A 423 -5.69 2.53 -8.74
C LEU A 423 -5.59 3.65 -7.71
N ASP A 424 -5.89 4.90 -8.09
CA ASP A 424 -5.89 6.04 -7.16
C ASP A 424 -6.87 5.81 -6.00
N LEU A 425 -8.12 5.46 -6.28
CA LEU A 425 -9.10 5.15 -5.24
C LEU A 425 -8.65 4.00 -4.32
N LYS A 426 -8.06 2.96 -4.91
CA LYS A 426 -7.49 1.85 -4.14
C LYS A 426 -6.35 2.31 -3.23
N LEU A 427 -5.43 3.15 -3.72
CA LEU A 427 -4.31 3.66 -2.92
C LEU A 427 -4.80 4.58 -1.81
N LEU A 428 -5.79 5.45 -2.06
CA LEU A 428 -6.43 6.26 -1.03
C LEU A 428 -7.02 5.39 0.09
N MET A 429 -7.78 4.35 -0.25
CA MET A 429 -8.32 3.44 0.75
C MET A 429 -7.23 2.69 1.51
N LEU A 430 -6.18 2.20 0.80
CA LEU A 430 -5.07 1.52 1.46
C LEU A 430 -4.27 2.47 2.37
N THR A 431 -4.25 3.78 2.11
CA THR A 431 -3.62 4.76 2.98
C THR A 431 -4.25 4.75 4.36
N PHE A 432 -5.57 4.68 4.46
CA PHE A 432 -6.25 4.50 5.76
C PHE A 432 -5.74 3.26 6.51
N LYS A 433 -5.50 2.17 5.77
CA LYS A 433 -4.97 0.95 6.38
C LYS A 433 -3.58 1.14 6.98
N ILE A 434 -2.69 1.86 6.28
CA ILE A 434 -1.29 2.00 6.73
C ILE A 434 -1.10 3.06 7.81
N LEU A 435 -1.99 4.07 7.91
CA LEU A 435 -1.92 5.10 8.96
C LEU A 435 -1.89 4.53 10.39
N PHE A 436 -2.48 3.36 10.58
CA PHE A 436 -2.53 2.70 11.89
C PHE A 436 -1.48 1.59 12.06
N GLN A 437 -0.56 1.41 11.09
CA GLN A 437 0.51 0.41 11.17
C GLN A 437 1.82 1.07 11.65
N LYS A 438 2.35 0.61 12.80
CA LYS A 438 3.58 1.14 13.41
C LYS A 438 4.80 1.10 12.49
N GLU A 439 4.92 0.09 11.63
CA GLU A 439 6.05 -0.11 10.71
C GLU A 439 6.28 1.04 9.72
N ASN A 440 5.30 1.91 9.54
CA ASN A 440 5.36 3.04 8.59
C ASN A 440 5.63 4.40 9.27
N THR A 441 5.62 4.45 10.60
CA THR A 441 5.77 5.69 11.38
C THR A 441 7.13 5.85 12.06
N GLU A 442 7.95 4.79 12.09
CA GLU A 442 9.25 4.80 12.77
C GLU A 442 10.34 5.44 11.89
N GLY A 443 11.18 6.32 12.49
CA GLY A 443 12.33 6.93 11.83
C GLY A 443 13.45 5.92 11.51
N VAL A 444 14.51 6.37 10.82
CA VAL A 444 15.68 5.55 10.47
C VAL A 444 16.33 5.03 11.75
N GLU A 445 16.52 3.72 11.88
CA GLU A 445 17.35 3.16 12.94
C GLU A 445 18.85 3.42 12.66
N ALA A 446 19.66 3.55 13.71
CA ALA A 446 21.05 3.96 13.60
C ALA A 446 21.93 3.05 12.70
N TRP A 447 21.51 1.78 12.50
CA TRP A 447 22.18 0.79 11.64
C TRP A 447 21.68 0.77 10.19
N GLN A 448 20.60 1.50 9.88
CA GLN A 448 20.06 1.59 8.52
C GLN A 448 20.89 2.56 7.69
N LYS A 449 21.57 2.04 6.69
CA LYS A 449 22.37 2.85 5.75
C LYS A 449 21.47 3.81 4.99
N THR A 450 21.72 5.10 5.12
CA THR A 450 21.15 6.13 4.25
C THR A 450 22.08 6.34 3.06
N ALA A 451 21.56 6.85 1.95
CA ALA A 451 22.35 7.08 0.72
C ALA A 451 23.66 7.89 0.91
N GLY A 452 23.81 8.57 2.05
CA GLY A 452 25.06 9.28 2.43
C GLY A 452 26.11 8.36 3.08
N GLN A 453 25.72 7.21 3.63
CA GLN A 453 26.63 6.30 4.38
C GLN A 453 27.22 5.18 3.52
N GLU A 454 26.62 4.87 2.38
CA GLU A 454 27.20 3.94 1.41
C GLU A 454 28.48 4.48 0.73
N LYS A 455 28.78 5.77 0.87
CA LYS A 455 29.97 6.38 0.27
C LYS A 455 31.30 5.97 0.94
N ASN A 456 31.25 5.51 2.19
CA ASN A 456 32.47 5.22 2.96
C ASN A 456 32.94 3.77 2.88
N GLU A 457 32.15 2.84 2.31
CA GLU A 457 32.52 1.42 2.21
C GLU A 457 32.95 0.99 0.80
N GLU A 458 32.76 1.84 -0.23
CA GLU A 458 33.32 1.58 -1.58
C GLU A 458 34.74 2.17 -1.77
N ASN A 459 35.25 2.90 -0.77
CA ASN A 459 36.60 3.52 -0.79
C ASN A 459 37.57 2.88 0.23
N ASP A 460 37.17 1.83 0.95
CA ASP A 460 38.04 0.97 1.75
C ASP A 460 38.04 -0.47 1.14
#